data_69c043da8ef0e98d07b34e9111361dee
#
_entry.id   69c043da8ef0e98d07b34e9111361dee
#
_cell.length_a   1.000
_cell.length_b   1.000
_cell.length_c   1.000
_cell.angle_alpha   90.00
_cell.angle_beta   90.00
_cell.angle_gamma   90.00
#
_symmetry.space_group_name_H-M   'P 1'
#
loop_
_entity.id
_entity.type
_entity.pdbx_description
1 polymer ?
#
loop_
_entity_poly.entity_id
_entity_poly.type
_entity_poly.pdbx_seq_one_letter_code
_entity_poly.pdbx_strand_id
1 'polypeptide(L)'
;MKHLLRGLFIAVLLICCNFQSVLAQPMQQLPVDKNVRIGKLDNGLTYYIRHNALPEKRVEFYIAQKVGSILEEPQQRGLAHFLEHMAFNGTKNFPGDETGLGIVPWCETKGIKFGTNLNAYTSVDQTVYNISNVPTENPNVVDSCLLILHDWSNAINLADKEIDKERGVIREEWRSRNSGILRIMTDAQPTLYPDSKYADCMPIGSIDVINNFPYQAIRDYYAKWYRPDLQGIVIVGDINAEEMEAKLKKVFEDVKAPVNPAERIYYPVSDNQEPLIYIGTDKEVKNPSVNIFFKHEATPDSLKNTISYYASQYMLSMAMTMLNNRLNELRQTANPPFTNASAGYGEFFLAKTKEAFSLDARSKVDGIDLAMKTVLEEAERARRFGFTATEYERARANYMQGVESAYNEREKTKSGSYVNEYVNNFLDKEPIPGIEFEYMLTKQMAPNIPVEAINKMMQQLITDNNQVVLLAGPEKEGVKYPTKDEITALLKQMKSFDLKPYEDKVSNEPLISEDLKGGKIVSEKAGEIYGSTKLVLSNGVTVYVKPTDFKADQIVMKGVSLGGTSVFPNDEIIDIAQLNGVALVGGIGNFSKVDLGLSLIHISEPTR
;
A
#
# COMPACT_ATOMS: atom_id res chain seq x y z
N MET A 1 -8.34 15.69 29.85
CA MET A 1 -7.77 15.21 28.56
C MET A 1 -6.92 13.94 28.72
N LYS A 2 -5.96 13.86 29.65
CA LYS A 2 -5.19 12.61 29.90
C LYS A 2 -6.03 11.38 30.32
N HIS A 3 -7.28 11.56 30.74
CA HIS A 3 -8.17 10.48 31.17
C HIS A 3 -9.07 9.92 30.05
N LEU A 4 -9.31 10.66 28.94
CA LEU A 4 -10.08 10.16 27.79
C LEU A 4 -9.24 9.28 26.86
N LEU A 5 -7.95 9.58 26.65
CA LEU A 5 -7.02 8.76 25.87
C LEU A 5 -6.76 7.37 26.50
N ARG A 6 -6.78 7.29 27.83
CA ARG A 6 -6.82 6.00 28.53
C ARG A 6 -8.12 5.23 28.30
N GLY A 7 -9.19 5.93 27.99
CA GLY A 7 -10.52 5.34 27.75
C GLY A 7 -10.63 4.56 26.44
N LEU A 8 -10.01 5.01 25.36
CA LEU A 8 -10.12 4.33 24.05
C LEU A 8 -9.35 3.00 24.05
N PHE A 9 -8.12 3.03 24.56
CA PHE A 9 -7.29 1.82 24.71
C PHE A 9 -7.85 0.85 25.75
N ILE A 10 -8.42 1.36 26.84
CA ILE A 10 -9.06 0.57 27.90
C ILE A 10 -10.43 0.04 27.43
N ALA A 11 -11.15 0.71 26.52
CA ALA A 11 -12.42 0.21 25.98
C ALA A 11 -12.22 -0.99 25.02
N VAL A 12 -11.17 -0.97 24.18
CA VAL A 12 -10.75 -2.15 23.40
C VAL A 12 -10.30 -3.27 24.34
N LEU A 13 -9.59 -2.96 25.42
CA LEU A 13 -9.18 -3.89 26.48
C LEU A 13 -10.35 -4.48 27.27
N LEU A 14 -11.41 -3.71 27.57
CA LEU A 14 -12.56 -4.17 28.38
C LEU A 14 -13.54 -5.03 27.59
N ILE A 15 -13.57 -4.93 26.24
CA ILE A 15 -14.32 -5.85 25.39
C ILE A 15 -13.66 -7.23 25.36
N CYS A 16 -12.33 -7.25 25.52
CA CYS A 16 -11.53 -8.48 25.60
C CYS A 16 -11.66 -9.22 26.94
N CYS A 17 -12.30 -8.66 27.98
CA CYS A 17 -12.37 -9.30 29.30
C CYS A 17 -13.19 -10.60 29.36
N ASN A 18 -13.92 -10.98 28.30
CA ASN A 18 -14.47 -12.33 28.18
C ASN A 18 -13.58 -13.32 27.40
N PHE A 19 -12.40 -12.88 26.93
CA PHE A 19 -11.42 -13.67 26.18
C PHE A 19 -10.29 -14.12 27.11
N GLN A 20 -10.61 -14.90 28.11
CA GLN A 20 -9.68 -15.23 29.20
C GLN A 20 -8.47 -16.11 28.85
N SER A 21 -8.28 -16.56 27.61
CA SER A 21 -7.14 -17.43 27.30
C SER A 21 -6.10 -16.93 26.30
N VAL A 22 -6.44 -16.02 25.40
CA VAL A 22 -5.49 -15.54 24.36
C VAL A 22 -5.13 -14.05 24.51
N LEU A 23 -6.06 -13.24 25.00
CA LEU A 23 -5.86 -11.80 25.18
C LEU A 23 -5.56 -11.39 26.64
N ALA A 24 -5.33 -12.34 27.52
CA ALA A 24 -5.09 -12.08 28.95
C ALA A 24 -3.75 -11.35 29.25
N GLN A 25 -2.91 -11.07 28.23
CA GLN A 25 -1.72 -10.25 28.35
C GLN A 25 -1.69 -9.17 27.24
N PRO A 26 -2.39 -8.04 27.41
CA PRO A 26 -2.50 -6.98 26.39
C PRO A 26 -1.18 -6.33 25.97
N MET A 27 -0.08 -6.62 26.68
CA MET A 27 1.27 -6.13 26.42
C MET A 27 2.22 -7.23 25.88
N GLN A 28 1.69 -8.41 25.52
CA GLN A 28 2.55 -9.44 24.97
C GLN A 28 3.11 -8.99 23.61
N GLN A 29 4.45 -8.97 23.55
CA GLN A 29 5.18 -8.59 22.34
C GLN A 29 5.10 -9.69 21.29
N LEU A 30 5.03 -9.26 20.04
CA LEU A 30 5.22 -10.15 18.90
C LEU A 30 6.69 -10.55 18.79
N PRO A 31 7.00 -11.80 18.40
CA PRO A 31 8.37 -12.16 18.12
C PRO A 31 8.88 -11.43 16.86
N VAL A 32 10.18 -11.43 16.69
CA VAL A 32 10.81 -11.08 15.42
C VAL A 32 11.05 -12.37 14.62
N ASP A 33 10.89 -12.32 13.31
CA ASP A 33 11.21 -13.46 12.43
C ASP A 33 12.65 -13.93 12.68
N LYS A 34 12.80 -15.20 13.05
CA LYS A 34 14.09 -15.84 13.34
C LYS A 34 15.05 -15.90 12.15
N ASN A 35 14.53 -15.72 10.93
CA ASN A 35 15.29 -15.83 9.69
C ASN A 35 15.95 -14.51 9.28
N VAL A 36 15.64 -13.39 9.94
CA VAL A 36 16.29 -12.10 9.72
C VAL A 36 17.31 -11.81 10.81
N ARG A 37 18.51 -11.39 10.41
CA ARG A 37 19.54 -10.87 11.30
C ARG A 37 19.39 -9.35 11.39
N ILE A 38 19.01 -8.85 12.55
CA ILE A 38 18.85 -7.42 12.80
C ILE A 38 19.97 -6.97 13.73
N GLY A 39 20.59 -5.87 13.41
CA GLY A 39 21.61 -5.28 14.26
C GLY A 39 21.68 -3.77 14.12
N LYS A 40 22.45 -3.18 15.01
CA LYS A 40 22.76 -1.75 15.01
C LYS A 40 24.25 -1.57 15.18
N LEU A 41 24.88 -0.78 14.31
CA LEU A 41 26.29 -0.43 14.41
C LEU A 41 26.49 0.63 15.52
N ASP A 42 27.72 0.76 16.02
CA ASP A 42 28.08 1.75 17.06
C ASP A 42 27.79 3.20 16.62
N ASN A 43 27.81 3.47 15.32
CA ASN A 43 27.47 4.78 14.75
C ASN A 43 25.96 5.05 14.68
N GLY A 44 25.13 4.08 15.03
CA GLY A 44 23.66 4.21 15.03
C GLY A 44 22.96 3.61 13.83
N LEU A 45 23.67 3.19 12.77
CA LEU A 45 23.07 2.58 11.58
C LEU A 45 22.43 1.23 11.89
N THR A 46 21.18 1.05 11.48
CA THR A 46 20.45 -0.21 11.63
C THR A 46 20.60 -1.06 10.38
N TYR A 47 20.65 -2.39 10.52
CA TYR A 47 20.68 -3.29 9.37
C TYR A 47 19.77 -4.50 9.55
N TYR A 48 19.27 -5.00 8.42
CA TYR A 48 18.47 -6.22 8.27
C TYR A 48 19.11 -7.08 7.19
N ILE A 49 19.46 -8.30 7.51
CA ILE A 49 20.08 -9.24 6.56
C ILE A 49 19.34 -10.58 6.63
N ARG A 50 18.88 -11.06 5.47
CA ARG A 50 18.19 -12.35 5.37
C ARG A 50 18.71 -13.15 4.19
N HIS A 51 18.99 -14.43 4.43
CA HIS A 51 19.10 -15.39 3.34
C HIS A 51 17.72 -15.72 2.78
N ASN A 52 17.55 -15.63 1.47
CA ASN A 52 16.38 -16.09 0.74
C ASN A 52 16.79 -16.50 -0.68
N ALA A 53 16.60 -17.78 -1.03
CA ALA A 53 17.09 -18.32 -2.31
C ALA A 53 16.21 -17.98 -3.52
N LEU A 54 15.19 -17.11 -3.38
CA LEU A 54 14.30 -16.75 -4.49
C LEU A 54 14.26 -15.24 -4.76
N PRO A 55 14.62 -14.84 -5.98
CA PRO A 55 15.16 -15.65 -7.09
C PRO A 55 16.56 -16.18 -6.77
N GLU A 56 16.85 -17.41 -7.26
CA GLU A 56 18.18 -17.99 -7.12
C GLU A 56 19.27 -17.08 -7.68
N LYS A 57 20.43 -17.04 -7.01
CA LYS A 57 21.59 -16.25 -7.41
C LYS A 57 21.31 -14.75 -7.56
N ARG A 58 20.37 -14.23 -6.75
CA ARG A 58 20.00 -12.81 -6.74
C ARG A 58 19.93 -12.27 -5.32
N VAL A 59 20.26 -10.98 -5.18
CA VAL A 59 20.17 -10.25 -3.90
C VAL A 59 19.63 -8.84 -4.12
N GLU A 60 18.89 -8.36 -3.12
CA GLU A 60 18.31 -7.03 -3.01
C GLU A 60 19.14 -6.20 -2.03
N PHE A 61 19.52 -4.97 -2.41
CA PHE A 61 20.22 -3.99 -1.58
C PHE A 61 19.38 -2.73 -1.45
N TYR A 62 19.04 -2.36 -0.23
CA TYR A 62 18.26 -1.16 0.06
C TYR A 62 18.92 -0.35 1.17
N ILE A 63 18.86 0.97 1.05
CA ILE A 63 19.09 1.89 2.17
C ILE A 63 17.88 2.80 2.32
N ALA A 64 17.22 2.71 3.47
CA ALA A 64 16.08 3.53 3.84
C ALA A 64 16.54 4.62 4.81
N GLN A 65 16.05 5.83 4.60
CA GLN A 65 16.39 6.99 5.41
C GLN A 65 15.13 7.62 5.97
N LYS A 66 15.10 7.91 7.27
CA LYS A 66 14.04 8.69 7.95
C LYS A 66 14.17 10.19 7.65
N VAL A 67 14.44 10.50 6.39
CA VAL A 67 14.75 11.83 5.87
C VAL A 67 13.94 12.08 4.62
N GLY A 68 13.14 13.14 4.61
CA GLY A 68 12.31 13.53 3.50
C GLY A 68 12.02 15.03 3.50
N SER A 69 11.13 15.47 2.64
CA SER A 69 10.86 16.90 2.41
C SER A 69 10.33 17.65 3.65
N ILE A 70 9.75 16.95 4.63
CA ILE A 70 9.30 17.56 5.89
C ILE A 70 10.44 18.21 6.70
N LEU A 71 11.68 17.79 6.44
CA LEU A 71 12.86 18.32 7.15
C LEU A 71 13.48 19.53 6.47
N GLU A 72 12.98 19.92 5.31
CA GLU A 72 13.46 21.08 4.56
C GLU A 72 13.09 22.38 5.27
N GLU A 73 13.98 23.33 5.24
CA GLU A 73 13.70 24.73 5.59
C GLU A 73 13.05 25.44 4.39
N PRO A 74 12.37 26.60 4.55
CA PRO A 74 11.69 27.27 3.45
C PRO A 74 12.57 27.51 2.21
N GLN A 75 13.84 27.82 2.40
CA GLN A 75 14.83 28.01 1.31
C GLN A 75 15.38 26.69 0.75
N GLN A 76 14.96 25.54 1.28
CA GLN A 76 15.40 24.21 0.88
C GLN A 76 14.27 23.39 0.21
N ARG A 77 13.13 24.01 -0.08
CA ARG A 77 11.95 23.34 -0.64
C ARG A 77 12.24 22.62 -1.96
N GLY A 78 12.26 21.27 -1.92
CA GLY A 78 12.57 20.38 -3.02
C GLY A 78 13.97 19.79 -2.96
N LEU A 79 14.82 20.16 -1.98
CA LEU A 79 16.18 19.67 -1.90
C LEU A 79 16.29 18.21 -1.42
N ALA A 80 15.30 17.68 -0.71
CA ALA A 80 15.26 16.26 -0.38
C ALA A 80 15.19 15.40 -1.65
N HIS A 81 14.31 15.75 -2.58
CA HIS A 81 14.14 15.08 -3.86
C HIS A 81 15.34 15.38 -4.79
N PHE A 82 15.82 16.62 -4.79
CA PHE A 82 17.03 16.98 -5.55
C PHE A 82 18.26 16.17 -5.10
N LEU A 83 18.41 15.95 -3.80
CA LEU A 83 19.49 15.14 -3.23
C LEU A 83 19.38 13.66 -3.64
N GLU A 84 18.16 13.15 -3.77
CA GLU A 84 17.92 11.81 -4.32
C GLU A 84 18.54 11.67 -5.70
N HIS A 85 18.31 12.62 -6.60
CA HIS A 85 18.91 12.64 -7.94
C HIS A 85 20.43 12.74 -7.89
N MET A 86 20.96 13.62 -7.02
CA MET A 86 22.40 13.79 -6.87
C MET A 86 23.12 12.51 -6.42
N ALA A 87 22.43 11.60 -5.72
CA ALA A 87 22.97 10.31 -5.32
C ALA A 87 23.36 9.41 -6.52
N PHE A 88 22.84 9.68 -7.71
CA PHE A 88 23.20 8.98 -8.95
C PHE A 88 24.21 9.73 -9.80
N ASN A 89 24.46 11.02 -9.53
CA ASN A 89 25.31 11.90 -10.34
C ASN A 89 26.78 11.91 -9.93
N GLY A 90 27.15 11.14 -8.93
CA GLY A 90 28.52 10.96 -8.51
C GLY A 90 28.67 10.81 -7.01
N THR A 91 29.50 9.86 -6.63
CA THR A 91 29.87 9.58 -5.24
C THR A 91 31.40 9.41 -5.13
N LYS A 92 31.91 9.28 -3.92
CA LYS A 92 33.34 9.11 -3.64
C LYS A 92 33.98 7.97 -4.44
N ASN A 93 33.33 6.79 -4.46
CA ASN A 93 33.87 5.60 -5.13
C ASN A 93 33.34 5.40 -6.56
N PHE A 94 32.28 6.14 -6.94
CA PHE A 94 31.71 6.15 -8.28
C PHE A 94 31.53 7.61 -8.76
N PRO A 95 32.62 8.27 -9.10
CA PRO A 95 32.63 9.73 -9.32
C PRO A 95 31.83 10.18 -10.55
N GLY A 96 31.68 9.35 -11.58
CA GLY A 96 30.92 9.69 -12.78
C GLY A 96 31.58 10.73 -13.69
N ASP A 97 32.90 10.89 -13.61
CA ASP A 97 33.72 11.84 -14.37
C ASP A 97 34.90 11.14 -15.08
N GLU A 98 35.90 11.91 -15.49
CA GLU A 98 37.13 11.39 -16.13
C GLU A 98 37.96 10.46 -15.23
N THR A 99 37.72 10.44 -13.93
CA THR A 99 38.42 9.59 -12.95
C THR A 99 37.80 8.22 -12.77
N GLY A 100 36.50 8.04 -13.13
CA GLY A 100 35.84 6.75 -13.03
C GLY A 100 34.36 6.75 -13.40
N LEU A 101 33.80 5.55 -13.53
CA LEU A 101 32.39 5.37 -13.84
C LEU A 101 31.51 5.82 -12.68
N GLY A 102 30.40 6.46 -13.01
CA GLY A 102 29.32 6.69 -12.08
C GLY A 102 28.51 5.42 -11.78
N ILE A 103 27.62 5.50 -10.78
CA ILE A 103 26.80 4.37 -10.32
C ILE A 103 25.95 3.80 -11.46
N VAL A 104 25.24 4.64 -12.21
CA VAL A 104 24.34 4.21 -13.29
C VAL A 104 25.09 3.45 -14.39
N PRO A 105 26.12 4.01 -15.05
CA PRO A 105 26.86 3.28 -16.09
C PRO A 105 27.57 2.04 -15.53
N TRP A 106 28.06 2.08 -14.28
CA TRP A 106 28.64 0.89 -13.67
C TRP A 106 27.62 -0.23 -13.52
N CYS A 107 26.43 0.07 -12.98
CA CYS A 107 25.34 -0.89 -12.81
C CYS A 107 24.90 -1.50 -14.15
N GLU A 108 24.79 -0.69 -15.20
CA GLU A 108 24.41 -1.15 -16.54
C GLU A 108 25.41 -2.16 -17.11
N THR A 109 26.72 -1.98 -16.86
CA THR A 109 27.75 -2.98 -17.25
C THR A 109 27.56 -4.34 -16.55
N LYS A 110 26.79 -4.39 -15.45
CA LYS A 110 26.47 -5.62 -14.68
C LYS A 110 25.07 -6.14 -14.97
N GLY A 111 24.35 -5.57 -15.94
CA GLY A 111 22.97 -5.93 -16.27
C GLY A 111 21.92 -5.40 -15.29
N ILE A 112 22.30 -4.48 -14.41
CA ILE A 112 21.42 -3.80 -13.46
C ILE A 112 20.94 -2.51 -14.13
N LYS A 113 19.68 -2.48 -14.54
CA LYS A 113 19.10 -1.39 -15.34
C LYS A 113 18.55 -0.27 -14.46
N PHE A 114 18.90 0.98 -14.79
CA PHE A 114 18.29 2.16 -14.18
C PHE A 114 16.78 2.22 -14.44
N GLY A 115 16.01 2.67 -13.46
CA GLY A 115 14.55 2.71 -13.48
C GLY A 115 13.84 1.37 -13.31
N THR A 116 14.58 0.24 -13.40
CA THR A 116 14.00 -1.12 -13.21
C THR A 116 14.61 -1.80 -11.98
N ASN A 117 15.92 -1.87 -11.91
CA ASN A 117 16.65 -2.53 -10.83
C ASN A 117 17.34 -1.53 -9.91
N LEU A 118 17.84 -0.43 -10.47
CA LEU A 118 18.45 0.68 -9.76
C LEU A 118 17.43 1.81 -9.71
N ASN A 119 16.98 2.21 -8.53
CA ASN A 119 15.94 3.23 -8.36
C ASN A 119 16.03 3.89 -6.99
N ALA A 120 15.24 4.96 -6.81
CA ALA A 120 15.01 5.59 -5.53
C ALA A 120 13.62 6.26 -5.50
N TYR A 121 13.19 6.66 -4.32
CA TYR A 121 12.04 7.55 -4.16
C TYR A 121 12.21 8.42 -2.91
N THR A 122 11.71 9.64 -3.00
CA THR A 122 11.59 10.57 -1.89
C THR A 122 10.13 10.85 -1.59
N SER A 123 9.76 10.75 -0.32
CA SER A 123 8.46 11.15 0.18
C SER A 123 8.60 12.27 1.24
N VAL A 124 7.51 12.57 1.91
CA VAL A 124 7.49 13.61 2.94
C VAL A 124 8.42 13.26 4.10
N ASP A 125 8.42 12.02 4.57
CA ASP A 125 9.11 11.59 5.79
C ASP A 125 10.32 10.69 5.54
N GLN A 126 10.55 10.24 4.31
CA GLN A 126 11.55 9.22 4.01
C GLN A 126 12.13 9.33 2.60
N THR A 127 13.33 8.80 2.42
CA THR A 127 13.97 8.55 1.14
C THR A 127 14.53 7.13 1.13
N VAL A 128 14.31 6.39 0.07
CA VAL A 128 14.79 5.00 -0.07
C VAL A 128 15.49 4.83 -1.41
N TYR A 129 16.67 4.25 -1.39
CA TYR A 129 17.43 3.87 -2.57
C TYR A 129 17.54 2.36 -2.66
N ASN A 130 17.53 1.82 -3.87
CA ASN A 130 17.65 0.38 -4.05
C ASN A 130 18.47 -0.05 -5.26
N ILE A 131 19.10 -1.20 -5.11
CA ILE A 131 19.72 -1.98 -6.20
C ILE A 131 19.09 -3.38 -6.11
N SER A 132 18.18 -3.68 -7.02
CA SER A 132 17.37 -4.90 -6.98
C SER A 132 17.85 -5.95 -7.99
N ASN A 133 17.58 -7.22 -7.67
CA ASN A 133 17.88 -8.35 -8.55
C ASN A 133 19.36 -8.45 -8.97
N VAL A 134 20.28 -8.11 -8.05
CA VAL A 134 21.73 -8.12 -8.27
C VAL A 134 22.22 -9.57 -8.39
N PRO A 135 23.03 -9.93 -9.44
CA PRO A 135 23.58 -11.27 -9.56
C PRO A 135 24.64 -11.56 -8.49
N THR A 136 24.53 -12.70 -7.79
CA THR A 136 25.46 -13.12 -6.73
C THR A 136 26.60 -13.99 -7.20
N GLU A 137 26.63 -14.40 -8.47
CA GLU A 137 27.66 -15.26 -9.05
C GLU A 137 29.05 -14.61 -9.07
N ASN A 138 29.09 -13.28 -9.10
CA ASN A 138 30.34 -12.51 -9.02
C ASN A 138 30.41 -11.75 -7.69
N PRO A 139 31.23 -12.20 -6.73
CA PRO A 139 31.36 -11.53 -5.42
C PRO A 139 31.74 -10.04 -5.51
N ASN A 140 32.52 -9.66 -6.53
CA ASN A 140 32.92 -8.24 -6.71
C ASN A 140 31.71 -7.34 -7.03
N VAL A 141 30.67 -7.87 -7.70
CA VAL A 141 29.44 -7.11 -7.97
C VAL A 141 28.68 -6.88 -6.67
N VAL A 142 28.57 -7.91 -5.85
CA VAL A 142 27.93 -7.85 -4.52
C VAL A 142 28.65 -6.84 -3.61
N ASP A 143 30.00 -6.92 -3.55
CA ASP A 143 30.82 -6.03 -2.74
C ASP A 143 30.73 -4.56 -3.24
N SER A 144 30.67 -4.35 -4.55
CA SER A 144 30.46 -3.02 -5.11
C SER A 144 29.07 -2.46 -4.83
N CYS A 145 28.01 -3.28 -4.85
CA CYS A 145 26.69 -2.83 -4.46
C CYS A 145 26.64 -2.43 -2.98
N LEU A 146 27.33 -3.17 -2.10
CA LEU A 146 27.45 -2.78 -0.70
C LEU A 146 28.23 -1.45 -0.55
N LEU A 147 29.25 -1.22 -1.37
CA LEU A 147 29.99 0.05 -1.42
C LEU A 147 29.13 1.21 -1.95
N ILE A 148 28.20 0.94 -2.88
CA ILE A 148 27.23 1.95 -3.33
C ILE A 148 26.31 2.35 -2.16
N LEU A 149 25.82 1.39 -1.35
CA LEU A 149 25.03 1.74 -0.14
C LEU A 149 25.83 2.60 0.84
N HIS A 150 27.14 2.30 1.01
CA HIS A 150 28.02 3.11 1.83
C HIS A 150 28.13 4.54 1.29
N ASP A 151 28.31 4.70 -0.01
CA ASP A 151 28.42 6.02 -0.63
C ASP A 151 27.11 6.81 -0.56
N TRP A 152 25.98 6.15 -0.73
CA TRP A 152 24.67 6.78 -0.53
C TRP A 152 24.41 7.18 0.93
N SER A 153 25.04 6.48 1.87
CA SER A 153 24.93 6.81 3.30
C SER A 153 25.61 8.14 3.63
N ASN A 154 26.84 8.37 3.15
CA ASN A 154 27.65 9.50 3.63
C ASN A 154 28.70 10.04 2.65
N ALA A 155 28.70 9.65 1.37
CA ALA A 155 29.77 9.99 0.44
C ALA A 155 29.25 10.45 -0.95
N ILE A 156 28.10 11.12 -0.99
CA ILE A 156 27.55 11.73 -2.21
C ILE A 156 28.36 13.00 -2.54
N ASN A 157 28.79 13.09 -3.79
CA ASN A 157 29.51 14.26 -4.31
C ASN A 157 28.51 15.33 -4.75
N LEU A 158 28.47 16.44 -4.06
CA LEU A 158 27.60 17.56 -4.43
C LEU A 158 28.40 18.60 -5.20
N ALA A 159 28.90 18.21 -6.38
CA ALA A 159 29.68 19.08 -7.24
C ALA A 159 28.79 20.14 -7.89
N ASP A 160 29.25 21.42 -7.89
CA ASP A 160 28.49 22.56 -8.42
C ASP A 160 28.00 22.33 -9.86
N LYS A 161 28.89 21.82 -10.70
CA LYS A 161 28.58 21.51 -12.11
C LYS A 161 27.44 20.50 -12.28
N GLU A 162 27.41 19.45 -11.44
CA GLU A 162 26.38 18.44 -11.52
C GLU A 162 25.06 18.94 -10.91
N ILE A 163 25.11 19.78 -9.86
CA ILE A 163 23.94 20.47 -9.32
C ILE A 163 23.28 21.34 -10.41
N ASP A 164 24.06 22.16 -11.13
CA ASP A 164 23.53 23.03 -12.19
C ASP A 164 22.91 22.24 -13.35
N LYS A 165 23.52 21.12 -13.72
CA LYS A 165 22.98 20.21 -14.72
C LYS A 165 21.65 19.59 -14.26
N GLU A 166 21.58 19.16 -13.00
CA GLU A 166 20.42 18.49 -12.44
C GLU A 166 19.20 19.42 -12.25
N ARG A 167 19.44 20.75 -12.04
CA ARG A 167 18.33 21.75 -12.03
C ARG A 167 17.46 21.66 -13.28
N GLY A 168 18.07 21.39 -14.44
CA GLY A 168 17.34 21.21 -15.70
C GLY A 168 16.45 19.97 -15.68
N VAL A 169 16.96 18.87 -15.17
CA VAL A 169 16.24 17.58 -15.07
C VAL A 169 15.05 17.71 -14.11
N ILE A 170 15.28 18.19 -12.90
CA ILE A 170 14.24 18.39 -11.88
C ILE A 170 13.15 19.37 -12.37
N ARG A 171 13.53 20.43 -13.08
CA ARG A 171 12.56 21.38 -13.67
C ARG A 171 11.65 20.71 -14.69
N GLU A 172 12.19 19.87 -15.57
CA GLU A 172 11.39 19.13 -16.54
C GLU A 172 10.50 18.08 -15.85
N GLU A 173 10.99 17.44 -14.81
CA GLU A 173 10.18 16.53 -13.99
C GLU A 173 9.05 17.29 -13.29
N TRP A 174 9.35 18.41 -12.65
CA TRP A 174 8.34 19.29 -12.04
C TRP A 174 7.25 19.65 -13.06
N ARG A 175 7.65 20.04 -14.26
CA ARG A 175 6.71 20.38 -15.35
C ARG A 175 5.85 19.18 -15.75
N SER A 176 6.44 18.02 -15.88
CA SER A 176 5.72 16.80 -16.31
C SER A 176 4.78 16.23 -15.23
N ARG A 177 5.12 16.39 -13.97
CA ARG A 177 4.30 15.96 -12.83
C ARG A 177 3.25 16.96 -12.39
N ASN A 178 3.38 18.24 -12.79
CA ASN A 178 2.48 19.32 -12.39
C ASN A 178 1.10 19.19 -13.05
N SER A 179 0.38 18.13 -12.70
CA SER A 179 -0.98 17.83 -13.15
C SER A 179 -2.02 18.63 -12.35
N GLY A 180 -3.24 18.77 -12.92
CA GLY A 180 -4.34 19.48 -12.25
C GLY A 180 -4.65 18.94 -10.85
N ILE A 181 -4.60 17.62 -10.68
CA ILE A 181 -4.83 17.02 -9.36
C ILE A 181 -3.71 17.34 -8.37
N LEU A 182 -2.45 17.35 -8.81
CA LEU A 182 -1.33 17.70 -7.94
C LEU A 182 -1.38 19.16 -7.50
N ARG A 183 -1.77 20.08 -8.40
CA ARG A 183 -1.98 21.50 -8.04
C ARG A 183 -3.06 21.64 -6.96
N ILE A 184 -4.22 21.01 -7.17
CA ILE A 184 -5.30 21.00 -6.17
C ILE A 184 -4.83 20.42 -4.82
N MET A 185 -4.09 19.32 -4.83
CA MET A 185 -3.56 18.69 -3.61
C MET A 185 -2.56 19.60 -2.89
N THR A 186 -1.68 20.28 -3.63
CA THR A 186 -0.71 21.22 -3.05
C THR A 186 -1.43 22.45 -2.45
N ASP A 187 -2.40 23.01 -3.16
CA ASP A 187 -3.17 24.17 -2.69
C ASP A 187 -4.08 23.82 -1.50
N ALA A 188 -4.46 22.55 -1.36
CA ALA A 188 -5.26 22.07 -0.23
C ALA A 188 -4.47 21.98 1.08
N GLN A 189 -3.15 21.73 1.03
CA GLN A 189 -2.34 21.42 2.23
C GLN A 189 -2.50 22.43 3.38
N PRO A 190 -2.47 23.76 3.15
CA PRO A 190 -2.67 24.72 4.24
C PRO A 190 -4.03 24.61 4.93
N THR A 191 -5.06 24.15 4.20
CA THR A 191 -6.39 23.89 4.77
C THR A 191 -6.43 22.55 5.52
N LEU A 192 -5.79 21.51 4.99
CA LEU A 192 -5.78 20.17 5.58
C LEU A 192 -4.91 20.10 6.83
N TYR A 193 -3.84 20.90 6.89
CA TYR A 193 -2.82 20.89 7.93
C TYR A 193 -2.58 22.29 8.53
N PRO A 194 -3.61 22.94 9.07
CA PRO A 194 -3.43 24.24 9.68
C PRO A 194 -2.43 24.12 10.85
N ASP A 195 -1.51 25.06 10.94
CA ASP A 195 -0.49 25.15 12.00
C ASP A 195 0.51 23.98 12.02
N SER A 196 0.60 23.18 10.97
CA SER A 196 1.59 22.09 10.85
C SER A 196 2.53 22.32 9.67
N LYS A 197 3.74 21.79 9.78
CA LYS A 197 4.70 21.81 8.66
C LYS A 197 4.23 20.98 7.45
N TYR A 198 3.29 20.06 7.63
CA TYR A 198 2.65 19.35 6.53
C TYR A 198 1.85 20.28 5.58
N ALA A 199 1.57 21.50 5.98
CA ALA A 199 0.94 22.51 5.11
C ALA A 199 1.79 22.93 3.91
N ASP A 200 3.10 22.66 3.93
CA ASP A 200 4.03 23.08 2.89
C ASP A 200 5.25 22.15 2.83
N CYS A 201 5.04 20.88 2.41
CA CYS A 201 6.07 19.85 2.46
C CYS A 201 6.10 18.90 1.25
N MET A 202 5.45 19.26 0.12
CA MET A 202 5.48 18.38 -1.06
C MET A 202 6.90 18.15 -1.56
N PRO A 203 7.33 16.88 -1.80
CA PRO A 203 8.70 16.55 -2.20
C PRO A 203 9.16 17.21 -3.50
N ILE A 204 8.22 17.46 -4.43
CA ILE A 204 8.53 18.15 -5.69
C ILE A 204 9.04 19.58 -5.47
N GLY A 205 8.73 20.16 -4.31
CA GLY A 205 9.24 21.44 -3.85
C GLY A 205 8.77 22.67 -4.60
N SER A 206 9.53 23.76 -4.44
CA SER A 206 9.30 25.04 -5.08
C SER A 206 10.22 25.20 -6.29
N ILE A 207 9.63 25.50 -7.47
CA ILE A 207 10.41 25.73 -8.70
C ILE A 207 11.35 26.92 -8.57
N ASP A 208 10.98 27.94 -7.80
CA ASP A 208 11.81 29.11 -7.55
C ASP A 208 13.03 28.75 -6.70
N VAL A 209 12.85 27.89 -5.68
CA VAL A 209 13.97 27.36 -4.88
C VAL A 209 14.85 26.50 -5.76
N ILE A 210 14.31 25.54 -6.49
CA ILE A 210 15.07 24.62 -7.36
C ILE A 210 15.96 25.39 -8.36
N ASN A 211 15.44 26.45 -8.94
CA ASN A 211 16.19 27.26 -9.89
C ASN A 211 17.32 28.09 -9.25
N ASN A 212 17.17 28.53 -8.00
CA ASN A 212 17.99 29.60 -7.43
C ASN A 212 18.71 29.25 -6.12
N PHE A 213 18.49 28.07 -5.52
CA PHE A 213 19.16 27.73 -4.25
C PHE A 213 20.70 27.79 -4.39
N PRO A 214 21.41 28.35 -3.40
CA PRO A 214 22.88 28.30 -3.37
C PRO A 214 23.34 26.88 -3.11
N TYR A 215 24.43 26.46 -3.75
CA TYR A 215 24.99 25.10 -3.60
C TYR A 215 25.16 24.68 -2.13
N GLN A 216 25.47 25.64 -1.25
CA GLN A 216 25.62 25.37 0.18
C GLN A 216 24.32 24.86 0.82
N ALA A 217 23.14 25.27 0.33
CA ALA A 217 21.85 24.88 0.92
C ALA A 217 21.61 23.36 0.84
N ILE A 218 21.95 22.72 -0.28
CA ILE A 218 21.82 21.25 -0.41
C ILE A 218 22.90 20.53 0.39
N ARG A 219 24.13 21.10 0.46
CA ARG A 219 25.22 20.56 1.31
C ARG A 219 24.85 20.62 2.79
N ASP A 220 24.25 21.72 3.23
CA ASP A 220 23.78 21.88 4.61
C ASP A 220 22.67 20.87 4.94
N TYR A 221 21.72 20.67 4.01
CA TYR A 221 20.66 19.66 4.15
C TYR A 221 21.26 18.26 4.27
N TYR A 222 22.18 17.92 3.36
CA TYR A 222 22.88 16.64 3.36
C TYR A 222 23.65 16.39 4.65
N ALA A 223 24.50 17.33 5.05
CA ALA A 223 25.32 17.23 6.26
C ALA A 223 24.48 17.13 7.56
N LYS A 224 23.30 17.76 7.59
CA LYS A 224 22.40 17.77 8.73
C LYS A 224 21.64 16.46 8.88
N TRP A 225 21.21 15.86 7.78
CA TRP A 225 20.20 14.80 7.81
C TRP A 225 20.70 13.43 7.33
N TYR A 226 21.67 13.34 6.39
CA TYR A 226 22.22 12.05 5.94
C TYR A 226 23.24 11.53 6.95
N ARG A 227 22.75 10.85 7.95
CA ARG A 227 23.53 10.36 9.07
C ARG A 227 23.06 8.97 9.52
N PRO A 228 23.99 8.12 10.01
CA PRO A 228 23.73 6.70 10.24
C PRO A 228 22.61 6.40 11.23
N ASP A 229 22.35 7.25 12.22
CA ASP A 229 21.27 7.06 13.21
C ASP A 229 19.85 7.20 12.61
N LEU A 230 19.74 7.78 11.41
CA LEU A 230 18.49 7.88 10.64
C LEU A 230 18.43 6.88 9.46
N GLN A 231 19.40 5.98 9.34
CA GLN A 231 19.54 5.08 8.19
C GLN A 231 19.34 3.61 8.58
N GLY A 232 18.69 2.86 7.68
CA GLY A 232 18.53 1.42 7.77
C GLY A 232 18.93 0.75 6.46
N ILE A 233 19.80 -0.27 6.54
CA ILE A 233 20.20 -1.09 5.40
C ILE A 233 19.42 -2.39 5.43
N VAL A 234 18.88 -2.78 4.27
CA VAL A 234 18.17 -4.05 4.09
C VAL A 234 18.82 -4.83 2.96
N ILE A 235 19.27 -6.05 3.26
CA ILE A 235 19.91 -6.96 2.29
C ILE A 235 19.21 -8.30 2.38
N VAL A 236 18.54 -8.71 1.28
CA VAL A 236 17.82 -9.98 1.23
C VAL A 236 18.14 -10.69 -0.08
N GLY A 237 18.53 -11.95 -0.03
CA GLY A 237 18.80 -12.70 -1.24
C GLY A 237 19.52 -14.01 -1.02
N ASP A 238 19.95 -14.60 -2.12
CA ASP A 238 20.72 -15.85 -2.15
C ASP A 238 22.19 -15.57 -1.78
N ILE A 239 22.41 -15.32 -0.49
CA ILE A 239 23.69 -14.93 0.12
C ILE A 239 23.89 -15.65 1.46
N ASN A 240 25.13 -15.75 1.91
CA ASN A 240 25.42 -16.09 3.30
C ASN A 240 25.22 -14.84 4.18
N ALA A 241 24.20 -14.86 5.05
CA ALA A 241 23.83 -13.71 5.87
C ALA A 241 24.90 -13.33 6.91
N GLU A 242 25.67 -14.29 7.44
CA GLU A 242 26.74 -14.05 8.42
C GLU A 242 27.96 -13.38 7.76
N GLU A 243 28.37 -13.88 6.60
CA GLU A 243 29.44 -13.26 5.81
C GLU A 243 29.07 -11.85 5.34
N MET A 244 27.81 -11.65 4.93
CA MET A 244 27.32 -10.35 4.52
C MET A 244 27.30 -9.35 5.69
N GLU A 245 26.91 -9.81 6.89
CA GLU A 245 26.98 -9.00 8.09
C GLU A 245 28.40 -8.56 8.41
N ALA A 246 29.36 -9.47 8.31
CA ALA A 246 30.78 -9.16 8.51
C ALA A 246 31.32 -8.14 7.48
N LYS A 247 30.94 -8.29 6.19
CA LYS A 247 31.29 -7.34 5.13
C LYS A 247 30.66 -5.97 5.37
N LEU A 248 29.38 -5.92 5.74
CA LEU A 248 28.67 -4.68 6.07
C LEU A 248 29.39 -3.94 7.21
N LYS A 249 29.69 -4.60 8.31
CA LYS A 249 30.41 -4.00 9.44
C LYS A 249 31.74 -3.41 9.03
N LYS A 250 32.49 -4.11 8.17
CA LYS A 250 33.77 -3.64 7.66
C LYS A 250 33.63 -2.44 6.73
N VAL A 251 32.68 -2.46 5.79
CA VAL A 251 32.46 -1.39 4.80
C VAL A 251 32.02 -0.09 5.47
N PHE A 252 31.24 -0.19 6.55
CA PHE A 252 30.69 0.97 7.29
C PHE A 252 31.53 1.39 8.52
N GLU A 253 32.73 0.83 8.70
CA GLU A 253 33.61 1.13 9.85
C GLU A 253 34.07 2.61 9.88
N ASP A 254 34.26 3.22 8.73
CA ASP A 254 34.69 4.62 8.60
C ASP A 254 33.55 5.64 8.78
N VAL A 255 32.29 5.20 8.69
CA VAL A 255 31.11 6.07 8.88
C VAL A 255 30.95 6.43 10.36
N LYS A 256 31.17 7.69 10.67
CA LYS A 256 31.18 8.17 12.07
C LYS A 256 29.78 8.40 12.61
N ALA A 257 29.60 8.16 13.90
CA ALA A 257 28.40 8.60 14.62
C ALA A 257 28.29 10.14 14.57
N PRO A 258 27.09 10.69 14.43
CA PRO A 258 26.90 12.13 14.40
C PRO A 258 27.23 12.75 15.78
N VAL A 259 27.86 13.94 15.77
CA VAL A 259 28.17 14.69 16.97
C VAL A 259 27.14 15.80 17.16
N ASN A 260 26.44 15.79 18.29
CA ASN A 260 25.36 16.74 18.59
C ASN A 260 24.33 16.86 17.45
N PRO A 261 23.74 15.74 17.00
CA PRO A 261 22.85 15.75 15.85
C PRO A 261 21.59 16.58 16.12
N ALA A 262 21.09 17.24 15.08
CA ALA A 262 19.78 17.87 15.14
C ALA A 262 18.70 16.81 15.41
N GLU A 263 17.71 17.15 16.25
CA GLU A 263 16.60 16.25 16.51
C GLU A 263 15.76 16.02 15.26
N ARG A 264 15.40 14.76 14.99
CA ARG A 264 14.41 14.40 13.94
C ARG A 264 13.01 14.63 14.50
N ILE A 265 12.45 15.81 14.23
CA ILE A 265 11.12 16.20 14.70
C ILE A 265 10.05 15.52 13.83
N TYR A 266 9.07 14.89 14.49
CA TYR A 266 7.81 14.46 13.88
C TYR A 266 6.76 15.54 14.17
N TYR A 267 6.40 16.30 13.13
CA TYR A 267 5.53 17.46 13.28
C TYR A 267 4.09 17.02 13.58
N PRO A 268 3.44 17.58 14.61
CA PRO A 268 2.08 17.21 14.96
C PRO A 268 1.08 17.76 13.93
N VAL A 269 -0.07 17.09 13.84
CA VAL A 269 -1.27 17.58 13.15
C VAL A 269 -2.33 17.89 14.20
N SER A 270 -2.82 19.12 14.22
CA SER A 270 -3.81 19.59 15.18
C SER A 270 -5.18 18.95 14.98
N ASP A 271 -5.91 18.77 16.07
CA ASP A 271 -7.34 18.46 16.04
C ASP A 271 -8.16 19.67 15.58
N ASN A 272 -9.30 19.42 14.97
CA ASN A 272 -10.27 20.46 14.61
C ASN A 272 -11.66 20.15 15.17
N GLN A 273 -12.38 21.21 15.57
CA GLN A 273 -13.75 21.09 16.07
C GLN A 273 -14.77 21.19 14.93
N GLU A 274 -14.58 22.18 14.04
CA GLU A 274 -15.37 22.32 12.81
C GLU A 274 -14.68 21.62 11.66
N PRO A 275 -15.41 21.12 10.65
CA PRO A 275 -14.83 20.47 9.49
C PRO A 275 -13.86 21.36 8.71
N LEU A 276 -12.69 20.83 8.37
CA LEU A 276 -11.77 21.48 7.43
C LEU A 276 -12.16 21.08 6.02
N ILE A 277 -12.50 22.05 5.16
CA ILE A 277 -13.04 21.76 3.84
C ILE A 277 -12.24 22.53 2.79
N TYR A 278 -11.69 21.81 1.83
CA TYR A 278 -11.07 22.38 0.64
C TYR A 278 -11.81 21.90 -0.61
N ILE A 279 -12.14 22.84 -1.50
CA ILE A 279 -12.79 22.59 -2.79
C ILE A 279 -11.89 23.18 -3.86
N GLY A 280 -11.28 22.34 -4.67
CA GLY A 280 -10.37 22.73 -5.74
C GLY A 280 -10.88 22.31 -7.10
N THR A 281 -10.69 23.17 -8.11
CA THR A 281 -11.02 22.87 -9.50
C THR A 281 -9.82 23.14 -10.40
N ASP A 282 -9.68 22.32 -11.46
CA ASP A 282 -8.62 22.50 -12.45
C ASP A 282 -9.10 22.00 -13.82
N LYS A 283 -8.62 22.64 -14.89
CA LYS A 283 -8.99 22.32 -16.28
C LYS A 283 -8.55 20.92 -16.75
N GLU A 284 -7.50 20.37 -16.15
CA GLU A 284 -6.98 19.05 -16.51
C GLU A 284 -7.71 17.92 -15.78
N VAL A 285 -8.43 18.22 -14.70
CA VAL A 285 -9.22 17.24 -13.97
C VAL A 285 -10.47 16.90 -14.79
N LYS A 286 -10.69 15.59 -15.03
CA LYS A 286 -11.80 15.15 -15.89
C LYS A 286 -13.07 14.82 -15.10
N ASN A 287 -12.91 14.22 -13.95
CA ASN A 287 -14.01 13.73 -13.11
C ASN A 287 -13.85 14.21 -11.68
N PRO A 288 -14.95 14.58 -11.02
CA PRO A 288 -14.90 14.96 -9.61
C PRO A 288 -14.54 13.77 -8.72
N SER A 289 -13.82 14.10 -7.64
CA SER A 289 -13.54 13.17 -6.53
C SER A 289 -13.67 13.89 -5.20
N VAL A 290 -14.05 13.15 -4.19
CA VAL A 290 -14.08 13.62 -2.81
C VAL A 290 -13.35 12.61 -1.92
N ASN A 291 -12.52 13.14 -1.01
CA ASN A 291 -11.89 12.41 0.07
C ASN A 291 -12.41 12.99 1.38
N ILE A 292 -12.96 12.14 2.23
CA ILE A 292 -13.50 12.51 3.55
C ILE A 292 -12.70 11.76 4.59
N PHE A 293 -12.13 12.48 5.55
CA PHE A 293 -11.31 11.90 6.61
C PHE A 293 -11.90 12.20 7.98
N PHE A 294 -11.84 11.22 8.85
CA PHE A 294 -12.09 11.33 10.28
C PHE A 294 -10.77 11.04 10.99
N LYS A 295 -10.08 12.10 11.46
CA LYS A 295 -8.74 11.97 12.03
C LYS A 295 -8.76 11.32 13.40
N HIS A 296 -7.74 10.50 13.66
CA HIS A 296 -7.45 9.82 14.90
C HIS A 296 -6.00 10.04 15.33
N GLU A 297 -5.70 9.81 16.60
CA GLU A 297 -4.32 9.76 17.03
C GLU A 297 -3.59 8.58 16.40
N ALA A 298 -2.37 8.82 15.90
CA ALA A 298 -1.54 7.74 15.40
C ALA A 298 -1.18 6.77 16.53
N THR A 299 -1.15 5.48 16.18
CA THR A 299 -0.74 4.45 17.13
C THR A 299 0.72 4.65 17.53
N PRO A 300 1.03 4.80 18.84
CA PRO A 300 2.40 4.94 19.29
C PRO A 300 3.29 3.75 18.87
N ASP A 301 4.50 4.02 18.39
CA ASP A 301 5.46 2.99 17.96
C ASP A 301 5.69 1.89 19.00
N SER A 302 5.67 2.26 20.30
CA SER A 302 5.85 1.32 21.41
C SER A 302 4.75 0.26 21.52
N LEU A 303 3.59 0.48 20.86
CA LEU A 303 2.44 -0.42 20.88
C LEU A 303 2.34 -1.27 19.63
N LYS A 304 2.99 -0.89 18.53
CA LYS A 304 2.88 -1.58 17.23
C LYS A 304 3.39 -3.02 17.30
N ASN A 305 4.42 -3.30 18.09
CA ASN A 305 4.94 -4.67 18.25
C ASN A 305 4.21 -5.49 19.31
N THR A 306 2.87 -5.44 19.37
CA THR A 306 2.06 -6.18 20.34
C THR A 306 0.97 -7.01 19.69
N ILE A 307 0.55 -8.10 20.35
CA ILE A 307 -0.60 -8.92 19.90
C ILE A 307 -1.88 -8.07 19.84
N SER A 308 -2.05 -7.12 20.74
CA SER A 308 -3.22 -6.22 20.73
C SER A 308 -3.25 -5.33 19.48
N TYR A 309 -2.11 -4.82 19.05
CA TYR A 309 -2.01 -4.08 17.78
C TYR A 309 -2.37 -4.96 16.59
N TYR A 310 -1.80 -6.17 16.51
CA TYR A 310 -2.10 -7.13 15.45
C TYR A 310 -3.61 -7.45 15.39
N ALA A 311 -4.24 -7.68 16.54
CA ALA A 311 -5.68 -7.91 16.62
C ALA A 311 -6.50 -6.69 16.16
N SER A 312 -6.05 -5.47 16.51
CA SER A 312 -6.71 -4.23 16.07
C SER A 312 -6.59 -4.05 14.56
N GLN A 313 -5.41 -4.32 13.97
CA GLN A 313 -5.22 -4.27 12.51
C GLN A 313 -6.10 -5.30 11.78
N TYR A 314 -6.24 -6.52 12.34
CA TYR A 314 -7.17 -7.50 11.83
C TYR A 314 -8.62 -6.98 11.85
N MET A 315 -9.10 -6.43 12.96
CA MET A 315 -10.47 -5.92 13.08
C MET A 315 -10.71 -4.73 12.12
N LEU A 316 -9.74 -3.83 11.97
CA LEU A 316 -9.79 -2.73 10.98
C LEU A 316 -9.87 -3.28 9.55
N SER A 317 -9.04 -4.26 9.22
CA SER A 317 -9.07 -4.92 7.91
C SER A 317 -10.43 -5.55 7.62
N MET A 318 -11.05 -6.23 8.61
CA MET A 318 -12.39 -6.79 8.46
C MET A 318 -13.44 -5.69 8.24
N ALA A 319 -13.44 -4.62 9.04
CA ALA A 319 -14.38 -3.51 8.90
C ALA A 319 -14.28 -2.85 7.51
N MET A 320 -13.04 -2.57 7.06
CA MET A 320 -12.82 -1.97 5.74
C MET A 320 -13.22 -2.92 4.61
N THR A 321 -12.92 -4.20 4.72
CA THR A 321 -13.33 -5.21 3.72
C THR A 321 -14.85 -5.27 3.57
N MET A 322 -15.59 -5.37 4.67
CA MET A 322 -17.05 -5.43 4.64
C MET A 322 -17.67 -4.14 4.11
N LEU A 323 -17.17 -2.97 4.53
CA LEU A 323 -17.66 -1.69 4.04
C LEU A 323 -17.37 -1.52 2.53
N ASN A 324 -16.18 -1.90 2.07
CA ASN A 324 -15.82 -1.85 0.65
C ASN A 324 -16.67 -2.80 -0.20
N ASN A 325 -17.06 -3.96 0.34
CA ASN A 325 -17.99 -4.88 -0.34
C ASN A 325 -19.34 -4.20 -0.57
N ARG A 326 -19.93 -3.53 0.43
CA ARG A 326 -21.19 -2.78 0.29
C ARG A 326 -21.07 -1.64 -0.73
N LEU A 327 -19.97 -0.88 -0.69
CA LEU A 327 -19.70 0.16 -1.69
C LEU A 327 -19.59 -0.42 -3.11
N ASN A 328 -18.98 -1.59 -3.24
CA ASN A 328 -18.87 -2.27 -4.53
C ASN A 328 -20.21 -2.78 -5.06
N GLU A 329 -21.11 -3.23 -4.19
CA GLU A 329 -22.48 -3.60 -4.56
C GLU A 329 -23.24 -2.38 -5.11
N LEU A 330 -23.17 -1.23 -4.43
CA LEU A 330 -23.79 0.01 -4.89
C LEU A 330 -23.25 0.45 -6.26
N ARG A 331 -21.94 0.24 -6.51
CA ARG A 331 -21.32 0.53 -7.82
C ARG A 331 -21.87 -0.35 -8.94
N GLN A 332 -22.35 -1.54 -8.63
CA GLN A 332 -22.85 -2.50 -9.62
C GLN A 332 -24.36 -2.35 -9.91
N THR A 333 -25.04 -1.40 -9.29
CA THR A 333 -26.45 -1.10 -9.57
C THR A 333 -26.61 -0.48 -10.97
N ALA A 334 -27.83 -0.51 -11.51
CA ALA A 334 -28.12 0.04 -12.84
C ALA A 334 -27.81 1.54 -12.97
N ASN A 335 -28.02 2.29 -11.87
CA ASN A 335 -27.70 3.72 -11.79
C ASN A 335 -26.78 3.95 -10.60
N PRO A 336 -25.50 3.66 -10.73
CA PRO A 336 -24.56 3.75 -9.60
C PRO A 336 -24.37 5.20 -9.15
N PRO A 337 -24.35 5.47 -7.84
CA PRO A 337 -24.18 6.83 -7.31
C PRO A 337 -22.77 7.36 -7.52
N PHE A 338 -21.80 6.50 -7.80
CA PHE A 338 -20.40 6.82 -8.06
C PHE A 338 -19.80 5.87 -9.10
N THR A 339 -18.72 6.28 -9.73
CA THR A 339 -17.95 5.43 -10.65
C THR A 339 -16.98 4.53 -9.89
N ASN A 340 -16.49 5.00 -8.76
CA ASN A 340 -15.69 4.24 -7.79
C ASN A 340 -15.89 4.83 -6.40
N ALA A 341 -15.85 3.97 -5.37
CA ALA A 341 -15.77 4.39 -3.97
C ALA A 341 -14.94 3.38 -3.18
N SER A 342 -14.31 3.85 -2.12
CA SER A 342 -13.54 3.01 -1.19
C SER A 342 -13.54 3.61 0.22
N ALA A 343 -13.36 2.74 1.19
CA ALA A 343 -13.09 3.08 2.58
C ALA A 343 -11.73 2.54 2.99
N GLY A 344 -11.02 3.28 3.85
CA GLY A 344 -9.69 2.90 4.33
C GLY A 344 -9.42 3.39 5.74
N TYR A 345 -8.39 2.85 6.36
CA TYR A 345 -7.82 3.34 7.62
C TYR A 345 -6.30 3.30 7.54
N GLY A 346 -5.65 4.39 7.90
CA GLY A 346 -4.19 4.50 7.87
C GLY A 346 -3.71 5.92 8.16
N GLU A 347 -2.53 6.26 7.72
CA GLU A 347 -1.99 7.62 7.86
C GLU A 347 -2.93 8.67 7.27
N PHE A 348 -3.06 9.79 7.96
CA PHE A 348 -3.86 10.91 7.46
C PHE A 348 -3.14 11.58 6.28
N PHE A 349 -3.48 11.14 5.09
CA PHE A 349 -3.03 11.63 3.80
C PHE A 349 -1.50 11.63 3.65
N LEU A 350 -0.77 12.64 4.20
CA LEU A 350 0.69 12.73 4.14
C LEU A 350 1.36 12.62 5.52
N ALA A 351 0.58 12.60 6.59
CA ALA A 351 1.10 12.80 7.93
C ALA A 351 1.21 11.51 8.73
N LYS A 352 2.42 11.05 9.02
CA LYS A 352 2.69 9.91 9.91
C LYS A 352 2.24 10.11 11.36
N THR A 353 2.04 11.36 11.78
CA THR A 353 1.68 11.70 13.17
C THR A 353 0.18 11.71 13.45
N LYS A 354 -0.63 11.38 12.43
CA LYS A 354 -2.07 11.28 12.54
C LYS A 354 -2.57 10.14 11.67
N GLU A 355 -3.50 9.36 12.16
CA GLU A 355 -4.25 8.37 11.39
C GLU A 355 -5.62 8.91 11.01
N ALA A 356 -6.29 8.29 10.05
CA ALA A 356 -7.65 8.62 9.70
C ALA A 356 -8.42 7.40 9.16
N PHE A 357 -9.71 7.35 9.48
CA PHE A 357 -10.67 6.63 8.68
C PHE A 357 -11.01 7.50 7.48
N SER A 358 -10.90 6.95 6.28
CA SER A 358 -11.16 7.67 5.03
C SER A 358 -12.29 7.05 4.22
N LEU A 359 -13.03 7.92 3.53
CA LEU A 359 -14.01 7.58 2.51
C LEU A 359 -13.65 8.32 1.24
N ASP A 360 -13.44 7.59 0.16
CA ASP A 360 -13.09 8.13 -1.14
C ASP A 360 -14.21 7.83 -2.14
N ALA A 361 -14.60 8.82 -2.95
CA ALA A 361 -15.54 8.59 -4.03
C ALA A 361 -15.16 9.39 -5.28
N ARG A 362 -15.42 8.78 -6.44
CA ARG A 362 -15.32 9.44 -7.75
C ARG A 362 -16.66 9.33 -8.45
N SER A 363 -17.08 10.38 -9.13
CA SER A 363 -18.37 10.41 -9.82
C SER A 363 -18.26 10.85 -11.28
N LYS A 364 -19.37 10.77 -12.00
CA LYS A 364 -19.57 11.54 -13.23
C LYS A 364 -19.61 13.03 -12.87
N VAL A 365 -19.46 13.90 -13.87
CA VAL A 365 -19.31 15.35 -13.68
C VAL A 365 -20.40 15.96 -12.78
N ASP A 366 -21.67 15.53 -12.90
CA ASP A 366 -22.80 16.08 -12.16
C ASP A 366 -23.24 15.20 -10.98
N GLY A 367 -22.40 14.26 -10.53
CA GLY A 367 -22.79 13.23 -9.55
C GLY A 367 -22.10 13.32 -8.20
N ILE A 368 -21.29 14.37 -7.92
CA ILE A 368 -20.43 14.37 -6.73
C ILE A 368 -21.23 14.49 -5.42
N ASP A 369 -22.33 15.24 -5.41
CA ASP A 369 -23.19 15.39 -4.24
C ASP A 369 -23.82 14.06 -3.85
N LEU A 370 -24.36 13.32 -4.84
CA LEU A 370 -24.91 11.99 -4.63
C LEU A 370 -23.83 11.00 -4.16
N ALA A 371 -22.66 11.04 -4.80
CA ALA A 371 -21.55 10.17 -4.44
C ALA A 371 -21.10 10.39 -2.98
N MET A 372 -20.88 11.66 -2.61
CA MET A 372 -20.50 12.06 -1.26
C MET A 372 -21.54 11.64 -0.23
N LYS A 373 -22.81 11.95 -0.49
CA LYS A 373 -23.91 11.56 0.38
C LYS A 373 -23.99 10.05 0.56
N THR A 374 -23.88 9.28 -0.53
CA THR A 374 -24.01 7.82 -0.48
C THR A 374 -22.88 7.15 0.32
N VAL A 375 -21.62 7.58 0.17
CA VAL A 375 -20.53 7.00 0.97
C VAL A 375 -20.68 7.33 2.45
N LEU A 376 -21.18 8.53 2.78
CA LEU A 376 -21.50 8.91 4.16
C LEU A 376 -22.69 8.12 4.73
N GLU A 377 -23.75 7.90 3.93
CA GLU A 377 -24.89 7.06 4.31
C GLU A 377 -24.45 5.62 4.60
N GLU A 378 -23.58 5.03 3.77
CA GLU A 378 -23.16 3.65 3.98
C GLU A 378 -22.20 3.51 5.17
N ALA A 379 -21.30 4.46 5.38
CA ALA A 379 -20.46 4.50 6.57
C ALA A 379 -21.29 4.67 7.85
N GLU A 380 -22.29 5.57 7.83
CA GLU A 380 -23.22 5.77 8.94
C GLU A 380 -24.12 4.56 9.18
N ARG A 381 -24.54 3.85 8.12
CA ARG A 381 -25.26 2.58 8.22
C ARG A 381 -24.42 1.54 8.96
N ALA A 382 -23.15 1.39 8.57
CA ALA A 382 -22.21 0.50 9.25
C ALA A 382 -22.00 0.92 10.72
N ARG A 383 -21.89 2.21 11.00
CA ARG A 383 -21.75 2.73 12.36
C ARG A 383 -22.95 2.43 13.25
N ARG A 384 -24.20 2.63 12.75
CA ARG A 384 -25.44 2.47 13.53
C ARG A 384 -25.84 1.02 13.70
N PHE A 385 -25.82 0.26 12.63
CA PHE A 385 -26.41 -1.08 12.59
C PHE A 385 -25.34 -2.19 12.56
N GLY A 386 -24.09 -1.82 12.32
CA GLY A 386 -22.99 -2.78 12.23
C GLY A 386 -22.99 -3.59 10.94
N PHE A 387 -22.11 -4.56 10.91
CA PHE A 387 -22.02 -5.60 9.90
C PHE A 387 -22.73 -6.85 10.37
N THR A 388 -23.25 -7.65 9.45
CA THR A 388 -23.93 -8.92 9.75
C THR A 388 -22.92 -10.03 10.01
N ALA A 389 -23.36 -11.10 10.66
CA ALA A 389 -22.52 -12.29 10.88
C ALA A 389 -22.07 -12.91 9.56
N THR A 390 -22.93 -12.95 8.54
CA THR A 390 -22.62 -13.52 7.23
C THR A 390 -21.61 -12.70 6.43
N GLU A 391 -21.67 -11.36 6.47
CA GLU A 391 -20.61 -10.50 5.91
C GLU A 391 -19.26 -10.80 6.56
N TYR A 392 -19.25 -10.89 7.90
CA TYR A 392 -18.02 -11.17 8.64
C TYR A 392 -17.48 -12.58 8.36
N GLU A 393 -18.31 -13.59 8.28
CA GLU A 393 -17.89 -14.95 7.92
C GLU A 393 -17.19 -14.99 6.57
N ARG A 394 -17.74 -14.32 5.55
CA ARG A 394 -17.09 -14.20 4.24
C ARG A 394 -15.76 -13.45 4.29
N ALA A 395 -15.74 -12.29 4.95
CA ALA A 395 -14.50 -11.51 5.07
C ALA A 395 -13.41 -12.30 5.82
N ARG A 396 -13.79 -12.96 6.92
CA ARG A 396 -12.88 -13.80 7.71
C ARG A 396 -12.36 -14.99 6.92
N ALA A 397 -13.22 -15.69 6.19
CA ALA A 397 -12.82 -16.84 5.39
C ALA A 397 -11.81 -16.44 4.30
N ASN A 398 -12.05 -15.34 3.59
CA ASN A 398 -11.13 -14.81 2.58
C ASN A 398 -9.78 -14.40 3.20
N TYR A 399 -9.80 -13.74 4.36
CA TYR A 399 -8.59 -13.35 5.07
C TYR A 399 -7.78 -14.58 5.51
N MET A 400 -8.45 -15.56 6.12
CA MET A 400 -7.83 -16.82 6.55
C MET A 400 -7.20 -17.58 5.39
N GLN A 401 -7.92 -17.66 4.25
CA GLN A 401 -7.39 -18.26 3.03
C GLN A 401 -6.14 -17.54 2.52
N GLY A 402 -6.14 -16.21 2.55
CA GLY A 402 -4.98 -15.40 2.16
C GLY A 402 -3.75 -15.70 3.03
N VAL A 403 -3.93 -15.71 4.35
CA VAL A 403 -2.84 -16.01 5.30
C VAL A 403 -2.37 -17.47 5.18
N GLU A 404 -3.29 -18.43 5.00
CA GLU A 404 -2.95 -19.83 4.79
C GLU A 404 -2.19 -20.03 3.47
N SER A 405 -2.61 -19.38 2.39
CA SER A 405 -1.89 -19.41 1.11
C SER A 405 -0.48 -18.82 1.25
N ALA A 406 -0.33 -17.69 1.94
CA ALA A 406 0.98 -17.09 2.21
C ALA A 406 1.88 -18.03 3.02
N TYR A 407 1.33 -18.72 4.03
CA TYR A 407 2.06 -19.72 4.80
C TYR A 407 2.47 -20.93 3.95
N ASN A 408 1.58 -21.46 3.12
CA ASN A 408 1.86 -22.60 2.25
C ASN A 408 2.93 -22.26 1.18
N GLU A 409 2.94 -21.03 0.70
CA GLU A 409 3.89 -20.53 -0.31
C GLU A 409 5.15 -19.88 0.29
N ARG A 410 5.36 -19.90 1.62
CA ARG A 410 6.46 -19.19 2.29
C ARG A 410 7.84 -19.52 1.74
N GLU A 411 8.06 -20.79 1.33
CA GLU A 411 9.32 -21.23 0.72
C GLU A 411 9.50 -20.70 -0.73
N LYS A 412 8.43 -20.13 -1.31
CA LYS A 412 8.40 -19.53 -2.65
C LYS A 412 8.27 -18.00 -2.62
N THR A 413 8.36 -17.41 -1.44
CA THR A 413 8.32 -15.95 -1.28
C THR A 413 9.60 -15.33 -1.84
N LYS A 414 9.43 -14.31 -2.69
CA LYS A 414 10.57 -13.62 -3.31
C LYS A 414 11.24 -12.66 -2.33
N SER A 415 12.53 -12.43 -2.50
CA SER A 415 13.35 -11.54 -1.67
C SER A 415 12.75 -10.12 -1.55
N GLY A 416 12.21 -9.57 -2.63
CA GLY A 416 11.57 -8.24 -2.61
C GLY A 416 10.38 -8.09 -1.65
N SER A 417 9.66 -9.19 -1.34
CA SER A 417 8.56 -9.14 -0.34
C SER A 417 9.11 -8.90 1.06
N TYR A 418 10.16 -9.62 1.45
CA TYR A 418 10.82 -9.44 2.74
C TYR A 418 11.50 -8.07 2.88
N VAL A 419 12.05 -7.53 1.76
CA VAL A 419 12.62 -6.18 1.76
C VAL A 419 11.57 -5.15 2.18
N ASN A 420 10.37 -5.22 1.60
CA ASN A 420 9.28 -4.28 1.94
C ASN A 420 8.90 -4.35 3.43
N GLU A 421 8.81 -5.56 3.98
CA GLU A 421 8.55 -5.76 5.42
C GLU A 421 9.62 -5.09 6.28
N TYR A 422 10.90 -5.27 5.95
CA TYR A 422 12.00 -4.75 6.77
C TYR A 422 12.18 -3.24 6.61
N VAL A 423 11.94 -2.70 5.41
CA VAL A 423 11.92 -1.25 5.18
C VAL A 423 10.79 -0.61 6.01
N ASN A 424 9.58 -1.18 6.01
CA ASN A 424 8.46 -0.68 6.80
C ASN A 424 8.71 -0.85 8.31
N ASN A 425 9.34 -1.95 8.74
CA ASN A 425 9.72 -2.09 10.15
C ASN A 425 10.73 -1.02 10.57
N PHE A 426 11.72 -0.71 9.74
CA PHE A 426 12.68 0.34 10.03
C PHE A 426 12.00 1.71 10.10
N LEU A 427 11.22 2.06 9.08
CA LEU A 427 10.63 3.40 8.93
C LEU A 427 9.46 3.63 9.89
N ASP A 428 8.54 2.66 10.02
CA ASP A 428 7.22 2.83 10.62
C ASP A 428 6.98 1.91 11.83
N LYS A 429 7.99 1.11 12.22
CA LYS A 429 7.89 0.16 13.33
C LYS A 429 6.81 -0.92 13.14
N GLU A 430 6.40 -1.18 11.90
CA GLU A 430 5.48 -2.29 11.63
C GLU A 430 6.11 -3.63 12.07
N PRO A 431 5.35 -4.51 12.74
CA PRO A 431 5.89 -5.76 13.26
C PRO A 431 6.28 -6.73 12.13
N ILE A 432 7.30 -7.53 12.37
CA ILE A 432 7.81 -8.56 11.44
C ILE A 432 7.91 -9.92 12.14
N PRO A 433 6.81 -10.52 12.59
CA PRO A 433 6.84 -11.77 13.35
C PRO A 433 7.14 -13.01 12.50
N GLY A 434 7.09 -12.86 11.17
CA GLY A 434 7.21 -13.94 10.20
C GLY A 434 5.91 -14.70 9.99
N ILE A 435 5.73 -15.21 8.77
CA ILE A 435 4.46 -15.82 8.32
C ILE A 435 4.04 -17.05 9.14
N GLU A 436 4.99 -17.85 9.68
CA GLU A 436 4.66 -18.99 10.53
C GLU A 436 3.93 -18.54 11.81
N PHE A 437 4.41 -17.46 12.43
CA PHE A 437 3.79 -16.92 13.62
C PHE A 437 2.46 -16.22 13.29
N GLU A 438 2.41 -15.44 12.22
CA GLU A 438 1.19 -14.78 11.75
C GLU A 438 0.07 -15.78 11.46
N TYR A 439 0.38 -16.86 10.75
CA TYR A 439 -0.59 -17.91 10.44
C TYR A 439 -1.11 -18.58 11.72
N MET A 440 -0.20 -18.96 12.63
CA MET A 440 -0.57 -19.56 13.91
C MET A 440 -1.46 -18.63 14.75
N LEU A 441 -1.03 -17.36 14.89
CA LEU A 441 -1.76 -16.35 15.65
C LEU A 441 -3.13 -16.08 15.03
N THR A 442 -3.20 -15.86 13.72
CA THR A 442 -4.45 -15.58 13.02
C THR A 442 -5.42 -16.74 13.12
N LYS A 443 -4.95 -17.97 12.94
CA LYS A 443 -5.76 -19.20 13.08
C LYS A 443 -6.36 -19.38 14.48
N GLN A 444 -5.62 -18.94 15.50
CA GLN A 444 -6.10 -18.97 16.87
C GLN A 444 -7.01 -17.80 17.20
N MET A 445 -6.71 -16.60 16.70
CA MET A 445 -7.36 -15.36 17.07
C MET A 445 -8.67 -15.12 16.28
N ALA A 446 -8.64 -15.25 14.95
CA ALA A 446 -9.75 -14.84 14.09
C ALA A 446 -11.09 -15.54 14.40
N PRO A 447 -11.14 -16.86 14.70
CA PRO A 447 -12.39 -17.51 15.10
C PRO A 447 -12.98 -16.99 16.42
N ASN A 448 -12.15 -16.39 17.26
CA ASN A 448 -12.52 -15.92 18.60
C ASN A 448 -12.90 -14.43 18.64
N ILE A 449 -12.71 -13.67 17.56
CA ILE A 449 -13.15 -12.29 17.48
C ILE A 449 -14.59 -12.26 16.93
N PRO A 450 -15.58 -11.82 17.73
CA PRO A 450 -16.97 -11.74 17.27
C PRO A 450 -17.18 -10.48 16.41
N VAL A 451 -18.21 -10.51 15.56
CA VAL A 451 -18.55 -9.36 14.71
C VAL A 451 -18.92 -8.12 15.53
N GLU A 452 -19.43 -8.29 16.74
CA GLU A 452 -19.78 -7.22 17.68
C GLU A 452 -18.56 -6.39 18.09
N ALA A 453 -17.37 -7.02 18.18
CA ALA A 453 -16.12 -6.30 18.46
C ALA A 453 -15.73 -5.39 17.30
N ILE A 454 -15.89 -5.88 16.07
CA ILE A 454 -15.65 -5.10 14.84
C ILE A 454 -16.68 -3.97 14.71
N ASN A 455 -17.95 -4.26 14.99
CA ASN A 455 -19.03 -3.27 14.98
C ASN A 455 -18.79 -2.14 15.99
N LYS A 456 -18.29 -2.49 17.18
CA LYS A 456 -17.91 -1.48 18.19
C LYS A 456 -16.72 -0.64 17.73
N MET A 457 -15.74 -1.23 17.07
CA MET A 457 -14.64 -0.49 16.47
C MET A 457 -15.16 0.47 15.40
N MET A 458 -16.01 0.01 14.47
CA MET A 458 -16.60 0.86 13.42
C MET A 458 -17.34 2.07 14.00
N GLN A 459 -18.02 1.93 15.13
CA GLN A 459 -18.69 3.04 15.81
C GLN A 459 -17.73 4.15 16.25
N GLN A 460 -16.45 3.83 16.48
CA GLN A 460 -15.43 4.77 16.95
C GLN A 460 -14.69 5.47 15.81
N LEU A 461 -14.75 4.93 14.59
CA LEU A 461 -14.03 5.48 13.44
C LEU A 461 -14.64 6.79 12.92
N ILE A 462 -15.95 7.00 13.12
CA ILE A 462 -16.66 8.20 12.67
C ILE A 462 -16.89 9.13 13.86
N THR A 463 -16.19 10.24 13.88
CA THR A 463 -16.19 11.23 14.97
C THR A 463 -16.97 12.50 14.60
N ASP A 464 -17.42 13.25 15.59
CA ASP A 464 -18.14 14.52 15.38
C ASP A 464 -17.20 15.70 15.12
N ASN A 465 -15.93 15.56 15.52
CA ASN A 465 -14.83 16.47 15.28
C ASN A 465 -13.79 15.79 14.40
N ASN A 466 -12.69 16.48 14.11
CA ASN A 466 -11.58 15.92 13.33
C ASN A 466 -11.96 15.51 11.90
N GLN A 467 -13.02 16.13 11.36
CA GLN A 467 -13.50 15.88 10.01
C GLN A 467 -12.75 16.76 9.02
N VAL A 468 -12.33 16.17 7.90
CA VAL A 468 -11.63 16.88 6.82
C VAL A 468 -12.21 16.42 5.49
N VAL A 469 -12.48 17.36 4.58
CA VAL A 469 -13.01 17.06 3.26
C VAL A 469 -12.17 17.75 2.20
N LEU A 470 -11.66 16.97 1.26
CA LEU A 470 -10.98 17.42 0.06
C LEU A 470 -11.85 17.06 -1.15
N LEU A 471 -12.41 18.06 -1.82
CA LEU A 471 -13.14 17.90 -3.07
C LEU A 471 -12.29 18.44 -4.22
N ALA A 472 -12.06 17.63 -5.23
CA ALA A 472 -11.35 17.99 -6.44
C ALA A 472 -12.25 17.74 -7.66
N GLY A 473 -12.25 18.67 -8.62
CA GLY A 473 -13.09 18.49 -9.80
C GLY A 473 -12.66 19.32 -11.02
N PRO A 474 -13.31 19.08 -12.18
CA PRO A 474 -13.03 19.85 -13.38
C PRO A 474 -13.46 21.32 -13.25
N GLU A 475 -12.57 22.24 -13.66
CA GLU A 475 -12.95 23.63 -13.93
C GLU A 475 -13.66 23.69 -15.30
N LYS A 476 -14.99 23.58 -15.28
CA LYS A 476 -15.82 23.52 -16.48
C LYS A 476 -17.11 24.32 -16.29
N GLU A 477 -17.48 25.10 -17.28
CA GLU A 477 -18.72 25.87 -17.29
C GLU A 477 -19.96 24.96 -17.09
N GLY A 478 -20.86 25.38 -16.21
CA GLY A 478 -22.09 24.65 -15.88
C GLY A 478 -21.93 23.56 -14.81
N VAL A 479 -20.71 23.18 -14.43
CA VAL A 479 -20.48 22.25 -13.32
C VAL A 479 -20.62 22.99 -11.99
N LYS A 480 -21.42 22.44 -11.09
CA LYS A 480 -21.61 22.98 -9.74
C LYS A 480 -21.04 22.01 -8.70
N TYR A 481 -20.44 22.58 -7.69
CA TYR A 481 -19.95 21.85 -6.52
C TYR A 481 -20.69 22.32 -5.27
N PRO A 482 -20.88 21.46 -4.27
CA PRO A 482 -21.44 21.89 -3.01
C PRO A 482 -20.53 22.93 -2.36
N THR A 483 -21.14 23.88 -1.68
CA THR A 483 -20.43 24.88 -0.88
C THR A 483 -19.87 24.24 0.42
N LYS A 484 -18.94 24.92 1.08
CA LYS A 484 -18.44 24.48 2.41
C LYS A 484 -19.57 24.37 3.43
N ASP A 485 -20.55 25.25 3.39
CA ASP A 485 -21.70 25.23 4.29
C ASP A 485 -22.61 24.01 4.03
N GLU A 486 -22.85 23.67 2.76
CA GLU A 486 -23.64 22.50 2.38
C GLU A 486 -22.92 21.20 2.77
N ILE A 487 -21.61 21.11 2.58
CA ILE A 487 -20.81 19.96 3.05
C ILE A 487 -20.87 19.87 4.57
N THR A 488 -20.69 20.99 5.27
CA THR A 488 -20.78 21.01 6.74
C THR A 488 -22.16 20.59 7.24
N ALA A 489 -23.21 21.06 6.58
CA ALA A 489 -24.59 20.67 6.90
C ALA A 489 -24.81 19.15 6.67
N LEU A 490 -24.30 18.61 5.56
CA LEU A 490 -24.37 17.17 5.26
C LEU A 490 -23.67 16.32 6.32
N LEU A 491 -22.46 16.71 6.73
CA LEU A 491 -21.71 16.02 7.79
C LEU A 491 -22.47 16.04 9.13
N LYS A 492 -23.03 17.20 9.50
CA LYS A 492 -23.84 17.34 10.73
C LYS A 492 -25.15 16.52 10.68
N GLN A 493 -25.70 16.29 9.48
CA GLN A 493 -26.93 15.52 9.28
C GLN A 493 -26.70 14.00 9.28
N MET A 494 -25.47 13.50 9.22
CA MET A 494 -25.19 12.05 9.13
C MET A 494 -25.97 11.24 10.17
N LYS A 495 -25.97 11.70 11.42
CA LYS A 495 -26.67 11.01 12.52
C LYS A 495 -28.20 10.97 12.38
N SER A 496 -28.77 11.81 11.52
CA SER A 496 -30.21 11.89 11.25
C SER A 496 -30.63 11.30 9.92
N PHE A 497 -29.72 10.72 9.15
CA PHE A 497 -30.08 10.05 7.90
C PHE A 497 -31.15 8.96 8.15
N ASP A 498 -32.16 8.91 7.29
CA ASP A 498 -33.16 7.85 7.31
C ASP A 498 -32.58 6.58 6.67
N LEU A 499 -31.99 5.73 7.49
CA LEU A 499 -31.29 4.53 7.07
C LEU A 499 -31.94 3.28 7.64
N LYS A 500 -32.00 2.24 6.81
CA LYS A 500 -32.35 0.87 7.25
C LYS A 500 -31.09 0.04 7.45
N PRO A 501 -31.11 -0.99 8.32
CA PRO A 501 -30.04 -1.97 8.38
C PRO A 501 -29.72 -2.55 7.00
N TYR A 502 -28.47 -2.92 6.79
CA TYR A 502 -28.07 -3.62 5.57
C TYR A 502 -28.71 -5.03 5.56
N GLU A 503 -29.26 -5.40 4.42
CA GLU A 503 -29.81 -6.73 4.18
C GLU A 503 -28.83 -7.54 3.30
N ASP A 504 -28.24 -8.56 3.88
CA ASP A 504 -27.31 -9.45 3.17
C ASP A 504 -28.09 -10.47 2.33
N LYS A 505 -28.04 -10.30 1.01
CA LYS A 505 -28.79 -11.13 0.05
C LYS A 505 -27.98 -12.36 -0.38
N VAL A 506 -27.51 -13.14 0.57
CA VAL A 506 -26.80 -14.39 0.28
C VAL A 506 -27.78 -15.43 -0.23
N SER A 507 -27.49 -16.04 -1.39
CA SER A 507 -28.20 -17.22 -1.87
C SER A 507 -27.44 -18.49 -1.51
N ASN A 508 -28.16 -19.47 -0.98
CA ASN A 508 -27.66 -20.83 -0.73
C ASN A 508 -28.03 -21.81 -1.84
N GLU A 509 -28.57 -21.30 -2.96
CA GLU A 509 -28.86 -22.15 -4.11
C GLU A 509 -27.57 -22.65 -4.75
N PRO A 510 -27.53 -23.87 -5.27
CA PRO A 510 -26.36 -24.35 -6.01
C PRO A 510 -26.22 -23.55 -7.32
N LEU A 511 -24.97 -23.26 -7.71
CA LEU A 511 -24.68 -22.53 -8.96
C LEU A 511 -25.28 -23.24 -10.18
N ILE A 512 -25.35 -24.55 -10.14
CA ILE A 512 -25.94 -25.42 -11.15
C ILE A 512 -27.05 -26.23 -10.48
N SER A 513 -28.30 -25.95 -10.85
CA SER A 513 -29.48 -26.60 -10.26
C SER A 513 -29.75 -28.00 -10.82
N GLU A 514 -29.10 -28.38 -11.94
CA GLU A 514 -29.27 -29.67 -12.58
C GLU A 514 -28.10 -30.62 -12.26
N ASP A 515 -28.41 -31.91 -12.08
CA ASP A 515 -27.38 -32.94 -11.95
C ASP A 515 -26.59 -33.06 -13.27
N LEU A 516 -25.37 -32.54 -13.31
CA LEU A 516 -24.51 -32.67 -14.46
C LEU A 516 -24.08 -34.12 -14.64
N LYS A 517 -24.44 -34.69 -15.77
CA LYS A 517 -23.92 -36.00 -16.18
C LYS A 517 -22.46 -35.84 -16.64
N GLY A 518 -21.52 -36.35 -15.84
CA GLY A 518 -20.11 -36.32 -16.16
C GLY A 518 -19.80 -36.95 -17.53
N GLY A 519 -18.94 -36.32 -18.34
CA GLY A 519 -18.38 -36.89 -19.54
C GLY A 519 -17.40 -38.04 -19.22
N LYS A 520 -17.26 -39.00 -20.16
CA LYS A 520 -16.24 -40.05 -20.06
C LYS A 520 -14.97 -39.62 -20.76
N ILE A 521 -13.81 -39.98 -20.25
CA ILE A 521 -12.54 -39.87 -20.97
C ILE A 521 -12.50 -40.98 -21.99
N VAL A 522 -12.45 -40.63 -23.27
CA VAL A 522 -12.40 -41.59 -24.39
C VAL A 522 -11.00 -41.78 -24.97
N SER A 523 -10.09 -40.86 -24.68
CA SER A 523 -8.67 -40.97 -25.02
C SER A 523 -7.81 -40.24 -24.01
N GLU A 524 -6.68 -40.89 -23.64
CA GLU A 524 -5.65 -40.33 -22.82
C GLU A 524 -4.30 -40.59 -23.48
N LYS A 525 -3.50 -39.54 -23.67
CA LYS A 525 -2.18 -39.61 -24.34
C LYS A 525 -1.23 -38.59 -23.68
N ALA A 526 0.07 -38.85 -23.81
CA ALA A 526 1.06 -37.81 -23.53
C ALA A 526 0.80 -36.60 -24.44
N GLY A 527 0.80 -35.41 -23.85
CA GLY A 527 0.69 -34.15 -24.59
C GLY A 527 1.99 -33.85 -25.35
N GLU A 528 1.88 -33.12 -26.44
CA GLU A 528 3.01 -32.81 -27.34
C GLU A 528 3.98 -31.78 -26.73
N ILE A 529 3.54 -31.01 -25.71
CA ILE A 529 4.29 -29.90 -25.15
C ILE A 529 4.27 -29.89 -23.62
N TYR A 530 5.36 -29.43 -23.04
CA TYR A 530 5.53 -29.15 -21.61
C TYR A 530 5.22 -30.33 -20.65
N GLY A 531 5.31 -31.57 -21.10
CA GLY A 531 5.02 -32.76 -20.25
C GLY A 531 3.57 -32.78 -19.75
N SER A 532 2.62 -32.30 -20.56
CA SER A 532 1.18 -32.34 -20.27
C SER A 532 0.58 -33.71 -20.60
N THR A 533 -0.61 -34.00 -20.09
CA THR A 533 -1.46 -35.13 -20.51
C THR A 533 -2.64 -34.57 -21.33
N LYS A 534 -2.86 -35.10 -22.52
CA LYS A 534 -3.99 -34.76 -23.36
C LYS A 534 -5.12 -35.76 -23.15
N LEU A 535 -6.25 -35.26 -22.71
CA LEU A 535 -7.49 -36.04 -22.55
C LEU A 535 -8.49 -35.62 -23.61
N VAL A 536 -9.26 -36.55 -24.14
CA VAL A 536 -10.42 -36.26 -24.98
C VAL A 536 -11.66 -36.81 -24.28
N LEU A 537 -12.65 -35.94 -24.10
CA LEU A 537 -13.90 -36.30 -23.43
C LEU A 537 -14.92 -36.81 -24.48
N SER A 538 -15.93 -37.57 -24.01
CA SER A 538 -16.97 -38.16 -24.84
C SER A 538 -17.84 -37.14 -25.61
N ASN A 539 -17.83 -35.87 -25.19
CA ASN A 539 -18.49 -34.77 -25.89
C ASN A 539 -17.58 -34.01 -26.88
N GLY A 540 -16.36 -34.52 -27.13
CA GLY A 540 -15.39 -33.92 -28.04
C GLY A 540 -14.47 -32.85 -27.43
N VAL A 541 -14.66 -32.44 -26.20
CA VAL A 541 -13.79 -31.46 -25.53
C VAL A 541 -12.40 -32.09 -25.33
N THR A 542 -11.37 -31.33 -25.70
CA THR A 542 -9.97 -31.69 -25.44
C THR A 542 -9.50 -30.95 -24.20
N VAL A 543 -8.92 -31.70 -23.22
CA VAL A 543 -8.39 -31.15 -22.00
C VAL A 543 -6.88 -31.45 -21.94
N TYR A 544 -6.07 -30.43 -21.66
CA TYR A 544 -4.66 -30.59 -21.35
C TYR A 544 -4.45 -30.39 -19.85
N VAL A 545 -3.95 -31.42 -19.18
CA VAL A 545 -3.63 -31.40 -17.76
C VAL A 545 -2.12 -31.31 -17.58
N LYS A 546 -1.66 -30.32 -16.84
CA LYS A 546 -0.25 -30.12 -16.53
C LYS A 546 -0.08 -29.98 -15.01
N PRO A 547 0.35 -31.03 -14.28
CA PRO A 547 0.79 -30.90 -12.91
C PRO A 547 2.03 -30.01 -12.82
N THR A 548 2.06 -29.12 -11.88
CA THR A 548 3.20 -28.23 -11.61
C THR A 548 3.39 -28.08 -10.09
N ASP A 549 4.58 -27.72 -9.68
CA ASP A 549 4.95 -27.37 -8.31
C ASP A 549 5.15 -25.85 -8.10
N PHE A 550 4.70 -25.05 -9.07
CA PHE A 550 4.88 -23.59 -9.03
C PHE A 550 4.16 -22.96 -7.84
N LYS A 551 2.99 -23.52 -7.48
CA LYS A 551 2.23 -23.16 -6.28
C LYS A 551 1.64 -24.41 -5.63
N ALA A 552 1.59 -24.42 -4.29
CA ALA A 552 1.18 -25.60 -3.53
C ALA A 552 -0.33 -25.85 -3.55
N ASP A 553 -1.14 -24.82 -3.64
CA ASP A 553 -2.60 -24.84 -3.43
C ASP A 553 -3.41 -24.15 -4.53
N GLN A 554 -2.84 -24.04 -5.73
CA GLN A 554 -3.50 -23.36 -6.85
C GLN A 554 -3.78 -24.31 -8.02
N ILE A 555 -5.02 -24.29 -8.51
CA ILE A 555 -5.42 -24.86 -9.78
C ILE A 555 -5.78 -23.71 -10.73
N VAL A 556 -5.12 -23.67 -11.88
CA VAL A 556 -5.46 -22.71 -12.95
C VAL A 556 -6.20 -23.44 -14.05
N MET A 557 -7.43 -23.02 -14.34
CA MET A 557 -8.24 -23.56 -15.43
C MET A 557 -8.51 -22.45 -16.48
N LYS A 558 -8.29 -22.79 -17.74
CA LYS A 558 -8.55 -21.91 -18.87
C LYS A 558 -9.31 -22.67 -19.95
N GLY A 559 -10.48 -22.18 -20.30
CA GLY A 559 -11.25 -22.68 -21.46
C GLY A 559 -10.96 -21.83 -22.68
N VAL A 560 -10.79 -22.47 -23.86
CA VAL A 560 -10.60 -21.83 -25.15
C VAL A 560 -11.58 -22.44 -26.13
N SER A 561 -12.37 -21.59 -26.79
CA SER A 561 -13.24 -21.98 -27.88
C SER A 561 -12.81 -21.22 -29.14
N LEU A 562 -12.71 -21.93 -30.27
CA LEU A 562 -12.42 -21.30 -31.55
C LEU A 562 -13.64 -20.50 -32.01
N GLY A 563 -13.40 -19.28 -32.50
CA GLY A 563 -14.45 -18.36 -32.90
C GLY A 563 -14.08 -16.92 -32.52
N GLY A 564 -14.99 -16.23 -31.85
CA GLY A 564 -14.84 -14.82 -31.49
C GLY A 564 -15.28 -13.90 -32.62
N THR A 565 -14.76 -12.69 -32.71
CA THR A 565 -15.20 -11.68 -33.68
C THR A 565 -15.04 -12.12 -35.15
N SER A 566 -14.11 -13.04 -35.43
CA SER A 566 -13.84 -13.54 -36.80
C SER A 566 -14.97 -14.38 -37.43
N VAL A 567 -15.94 -14.85 -36.63
CA VAL A 567 -17.09 -15.63 -37.13
C VAL A 567 -18.32 -14.77 -37.44
N PHE A 568 -18.23 -13.46 -37.21
CA PHE A 568 -19.32 -12.50 -37.42
C PHE A 568 -19.04 -11.59 -38.60
N PRO A 569 -20.09 -11.08 -39.29
CA PRO A 569 -19.96 -10.07 -40.32
C PRO A 569 -19.27 -8.79 -39.79
N ASN A 570 -18.58 -8.06 -40.69
CA ASN A 570 -17.82 -6.86 -40.32
C ASN A 570 -18.68 -5.74 -39.74
N ASP A 571 -19.94 -5.65 -40.08
CA ASP A 571 -20.91 -4.67 -39.56
C ASP A 571 -21.35 -4.95 -38.11
N GLU A 572 -21.18 -6.19 -37.65
CA GLU A 572 -21.51 -6.59 -36.26
C GLU A 572 -20.32 -6.55 -35.31
N ILE A 573 -19.09 -6.29 -35.80
CA ILE A 573 -17.86 -6.37 -34.99
C ILE A 573 -17.90 -5.43 -33.75
N ILE A 574 -18.50 -4.24 -33.91
CA ILE A 574 -18.57 -3.25 -32.79
C ILE A 574 -19.46 -3.79 -31.68
N ASP A 575 -20.59 -4.39 -32.02
CA ASP A 575 -21.53 -4.95 -31.02
C ASP A 575 -20.94 -6.18 -30.36
N ILE A 576 -20.31 -7.06 -31.14
CA ILE A 576 -19.64 -8.27 -30.62
C ILE A 576 -18.43 -7.95 -29.75
N ALA A 577 -17.72 -6.86 -29.98
CA ALA A 577 -16.62 -6.42 -29.12
C ALA A 577 -17.08 -6.09 -27.69
N GLN A 578 -18.37 -5.74 -27.53
CA GLN A 578 -18.96 -5.48 -26.21
C GLN A 578 -19.49 -6.74 -25.49
N LEU A 579 -19.60 -7.88 -26.22
CA LEU A 579 -20.22 -9.10 -25.70
C LEU A 579 -19.59 -9.59 -24.40
N ASN A 580 -18.25 -9.58 -24.30
CA ASN A 580 -17.55 -9.99 -23.08
C ASN A 580 -17.89 -9.10 -21.87
N GLY A 581 -18.03 -7.78 -22.09
CA GLY A 581 -18.43 -6.83 -21.06
C GLY A 581 -19.86 -7.10 -20.57
N VAL A 582 -20.77 -7.32 -21.51
CA VAL A 582 -22.20 -7.62 -21.21
C VAL A 582 -22.35 -8.98 -20.52
N ALA A 583 -21.67 -10.01 -20.99
CA ALA A 583 -21.72 -11.35 -20.40
C ALA A 583 -21.23 -11.35 -18.95
N LEU A 584 -20.15 -10.60 -18.64
CA LEU A 584 -19.63 -10.48 -17.29
C LEU A 584 -20.56 -9.74 -16.32
N VAL A 585 -21.45 -8.88 -16.83
CA VAL A 585 -22.44 -8.16 -16.00
C VAL A 585 -23.70 -8.99 -15.81
N GLY A 586 -24.04 -9.88 -16.75
CA GLY A 586 -25.29 -10.66 -16.77
C GLY A 586 -25.41 -11.70 -15.65
N GLY A 587 -24.30 -12.08 -15.02
CA GLY A 587 -24.30 -13.16 -14.02
C GLY A 587 -24.20 -14.55 -14.64
N ILE A 588 -24.47 -15.59 -13.86
CA ILE A 588 -24.44 -17.01 -14.29
C ILE A 588 -25.66 -17.73 -13.69
N GLY A 589 -26.42 -18.43 -14.53
CA GLY A 589 -27.61 -19.15 -14.09
C GLY A 589 -28.65 -18.21 -13.47
N ASN A 590 -29.05 -18.49 -12.24
CA ASN A 590 -29.99 -17.67 -11.46
C ASN A 590 -29.33 -16.55 -10.65
N PHE A 591 -27.99 -16.46 -10.70
CA PHE A 591 -27.21 -15.51 -9.90
C PHE A 591 -26.85 -14.27 -10.72
N SER A 592 -27.18 -13.10 -10.22
CA SER A 592 -26.61 -11.85 -10.71
C SER A 592 -25.10 -11.80 -10.40
N LYS A 593 -24.38 -10.89 -10.99
CA LYS A 593 -22.95 -10.66 -10.67
C LYS A 593 -22.72 -10.35 -9.18
N VAL A 594 -23.63 -9.63 -8.55
CA VAL A 594 -23.58 -9.31 -7.11
C VAL A 594 -23.81 -10.58 -6.30
N ASP A 595 -24.88 -11.34 -6.61
CA ASP A 595 -25.20 -12.58 -5.91
C ASP A 595 -24.07 -13.60 -6.02
N LEU A 596 -23.41 -13.71 -7.17
CA LEU A 596 -22.23 -14.55 -7.34
C LEU A 596 -21.11 -14.13 -6.40
N GLY A 597 -20.81 -12.82 -6.33
CA GLY A 597 -19.77 -12.30 -5.43
C GLY A 597 -20.06 -12.57 -3.95
N LEU A 598 -21.33 -12.52 -3.54
CA LEU A 598 -21.79 -12.78 -2.17
C LEU A 598 -21.85 -14.28 -1.84
N SER A 599 -22.16 -15.13 -2.82
CA SER A 599 -22.50 -16.54 -2.62
C SER A 599 -21.37 -17.51 -2.99
N LEU A 600 -20.34 -17.07 -3.73
CA LEU A 600 -19.27 -17.96 -4.23
C LEU A 600 -18.57 -18.77 -3.13
N ILE A 601 -18.41 -18.20 -1.95
CA ILE A 601 -17.76 -18.89 -0.83
C ILE A 601 -18.59 -20.10 -0.34
N HIS A 602 -19.91 -20.03 -0.44
CA HIS A 602 -20.82 -21.12 -0.05
C HIS A 602 -21.03 -22.14 -1.18
N ILE A 603 -20.84 -21.70 -2.44
CA ILE A 603 -21.06 -22.53 -3.63
C ILE A 603 -19.81 -23.31 -4.03
N SER A 604 -18.62 -22.76 -3.77
CA SER A 604 -17.32 -23.31 -4.20
C SER A 604 -16.56 -24.07 -3.12
N GLU A 605 -17.04 -24.13 -1.87
CA GLU A 605 -16.40 -25.00 -0.89
C GLU A 605 -16.57 -26.45 -1.30
N PRO A 606 -15.46 -27.21 -1.47
CA PRO A 606 -15.57 -28.65 -1.64
C PRO A 606 -16.20 -29.21 -0.37
N THR A 607 -17.36 -29.82 -0.49
CA THR A 607 -17.91 -30.67 0.59
C THR A 607 -16.83 -31.69 0.95
N ARG A 608 -16.22 -31.52 2.10
CA ARG A 608 -15.32 -32.52 2.71
C ARG A 608 -16.10 -33.74 3.14
#